data_39092737532f356ec53e7d891f164642
#
_entry.id   39092737532f356ec53e7d891f164642
#
_cell.length_a   1.000
_cell.length_b   1.000
_cell.length_c   1.000
_cell.angle_alpha   90.00
_cell.angle_beta   90.00
_cell.angle_gamma   90.00
#
_symmetry.space_group_name_H-M   'P 1'
#
loop_
_entity.id
_entity.type
_entity.pdbx_description
1 polymer ?
#
loop_
_entity_poly.entity_id
_entity_poly.type
_entity_poly.pdbx_seq_one_letter_code
_entity_poly.pdbx_strand_id
1 'polypeptide(L)'
;MEEIKVYNTLTKEKEVFHPIKEGEAKIYVCGVTPYNHPHIGNARPAVTWDIIRRYLEFIGYKVTFVQNFTDVDDKIINKANAEGSDWKTISDRYIDAYFEVMDKLHVRRADMYPRVSDHMKDIINMVKTLIEKGHAYVLGGDVYYDISTFKDYGKLSGRKIEDMLAGARIEVNDEKKNPGDFALWKAAKPGEPFWESPWGKGRPGWHIECSAMSTHYLGNTLDFHGGGSDLIFPHHENEIAQSEGCTGCHFVDYWLHNGFITINSEKMSKSLNNFFLVKDVLEKYSGDALRYFLLSTHYRSPLDFSDDRLEEAEKNMEKLKDVIARVKELSSAEGSAVTEASKALVDASDHAMAVFHEAMDDDFNTGLATGAMFEIAKAINVYYNEVHGGIAFDKAAFEKAGKTFKTILDILGILEKEWKKQEAYDDKDYNDLMDVILAVRQSARKAKQYQLADEIRDKLGDIGIVIEDTPTGARWKKRGV
;
A
#
# COMPACT_ATOMS: atom_id res chain seq x y z
N MET A 1 -9.12 -20.73 12.45
CA MET A 1 -8.31 -19.66 11.86
C MET A 1 -6.87 -20.01 12.15
N GLU A 2 -6.01 -19.89 11.15
CA GLU A 2 -4.58 -20.06 11.35
C GLU A 2 -4.05 -18.93 12.24
N GLU A 3 -3.01 -19.20 13.02
CA GLU A 3 -2.45 -18.22 13.95
C GLU A 3 -1.58 -17.23 13.18
N ILE A 4 -2.03 -15.98 13.07
CA ILE A 4 -1.18 -14.90 12.53
C ILE A 4 -0.20 -14.46 13.60
N LYS A 5 1.07 -14.38 13.24
CA LYS A 5 2.10 -13.78 14.09
C LYS A 5 2.54 -12.45 13.51
N VAL A 6 2.65 -11.43 14.34
CA VAL A 6 3.07 -10.09 13.95
C VAL A 6 4.24 -9.61 14.80
N TYR A 7 5.20 -8.96 14.19
CA TYR A 7 6.28 -8.32 14.95
C TYR A 7 5.77 -7.03 15.58
N ASN A 8 5.69 -7.03 16.89
CA ASN A 8 5.26 -5.86 17.66
C ASN A 8 6.46 -4.98 18.02
N THR A 9 6.48 -3.75 17.55
CA THR A 9 7.57 -2.80 17.87
C THR A 9 7.65 -2.49 19.37
N LEU A 10 6.51 -2.59 20.08
CA LEU A 10 6.46 -2.32 21.53
C LEU A 10 7.22 -3.37 22.32
N THR A 11 7.01 -4.64 22.04
CA THR A 11 7.65 -5.76 22.73
C THR A 11 8.96 -6.19 22.08
N LYS A 12 9.17 -5.82 20.80
CA LYS A 12 10.31 -6.21 19.94
C LYS A 12 10.35 -7.72 19.63
N GLU A 13 9.20 -8.37 19.71
CA GLU A 13 9.04 -9.79 19.47
C GLU A 13 7.92 -10.07 18.46
N LYS A 14 7.93 -11.27 17.86
CA LYS A 14 6.79 -11.77 17.09
C LYS A 14 5.79 -12.38 18.06
N GLU A 15 4.57 -11.89 18.02
CA GLU A 15 3.47 -12.31 18.88
C GLU A 15 2.31 -12.84 18.04
N VAL A 16 1.55 -13.78 18.60
CA VAL A 16 0.28 -14.20 18.00
C VAL A 16 -0.73 -13.06 18.09
N PHE A 17 -1.37 -12.76 16.97
CA PHE A 17 -2.43 -11.76 16.94
C PHE A 17 -3.69 -12.26 17.66
N HIS A 18 -4.07 -11.58 18.71
CA HIS A 18 -5.32 -11.76 19.43
C HIS A 18 -6.14 -10.46 19.33
N PRO A 19 -7.24 -10.46 18.55
CA PRO A 19 -8.03 -9.25 18.38
C PRO A 19 -8.73 -8.87 19.70
N ILE A 20 -8.92 -7.56 19.93
CA ILE A 20 -9.68 -7.04 21.07
C ILE A 20 -11.12 -7.59 21.06
N LYS A 21 -11.68 -7.73 19.86
CA LYS A 21 -12.99 -8.35 19.65
C LYS A 21 -12.87 -9.43 18.59
N GLU A 22 -13.29 -10.64 18.93
CA GLU A 22 -13.19 -11.79 18.05
C GLU A 22 -13.83 -11.51 16.66
N GLY A 23 -13.06 -11.81 15.59
CA GLY A 23 -13.46 -11.59 14.21
C GLY A 23 -13.43 -10.14 13.74
N GLU A 24 -13.01 -9.18 14.56
CA GLU A 24 -12.83 -7.78 14.17
C GLU A 24 -11.35 -7.36 14.32
N ALA A 25 -10.92 -6.38 13.51
CA ALA A 25 -9.60 -5.75 13.64
C ALA A 25 -9.73 -4.24 13.41
N LYS A 26 -9.26 -3.45 14.36
CA LYS A 26 -9.25 -1.99 14.33
C LYS A 26 -7.86 -1.49 13.99
N ILE A 27 -7.73 -0.78 12.89
CA ILE A 27 -6.44 -0.30 12.38
C ILE A 27 -6.48 1.23 12.26
N TYR A 28 -5.48 1.89 12.84
CA TYR A 28 -5.21 3.30 12.60
C TYR A 28 -3.81 3.48 12.01
N VAL A 29 -3.72 4.22 10.93
CA VAL A 29 -2.44 4.53 10.29
C VAL A 29 -2.27 6.04 10.19
N CYS A 30 -1.13 6.55 10.66
CA CYS A 30 -0.79 7.95 10.46
C CYS A 30 -0.72 8.27 8.97
N GLY A 31 -1.52 9.25 8.57
CA GLY A 31 -1.58 9.72 7.20
C GLY A 31 -0.49 10.72 6.84
N VAL A 32 -0.64 11.33 5.70
CA VAL A 32 0.33 12.30 5.19
C VAL A 32 -0.06 13.73 5.56
N THR A 33 0.95 14.61 5.63
CA THR A 33 0.76 16.07 5.60
C THR A 33 0.70 16.49 4.11
N PRO A 34 -0.47 16.88 3.58
CA PRO A 34 -0.66 17.13 2.16
C PRO A 34 -0.21 18.55 1.75
N TYR A 35 1.09 18.72 1.57
CA TYR A 35 1.70 20.00 1.13
C TYR A 35 2.49 19.85 -0.16
N ASN A 36 2.64 18.63 -0.69
CA ASN A 36 3.32 18.31 -1.94
C ASN A 36 2.80 16.98 -2.48
N HIS A 37 3.08 16.70 -3.75
CA HIS A 37 2.81 15.38 -4.33
C HIS A 37 3.46 14.26 -3.50
N PRO A 38 2.80 13.10 -3.36
CA PRO A 38 3.34 11.95 -2.65
C PRO A 38 4.65 11.45 -3.28
N HIS A 39 5.61 11.14 -2.44
CA HIS A 39 6.85 10.46 -2.82
C HIS A 39 6.75 8.96 -2.52
N ILE A 40 7.69 8.16 -3.06
CA ILE A 40 7.70 6.70 -2.89
C ILE A 40 7.67 6.28 -1.42
N GLY A 41 8.30 7.05 -0.53
CA GLY A 41 8.25 6.83 0.92
C GLY A 41 6.84 6.95 1.52
N ASN A 42 5.90 7.68 0.86
CA ASN A 42 4.49 7.70 1.26
C ASN A 42 3.71 6.52 0.66
N ALA A 43 4.11 6.05 -0.52
CA ALA A 43 3.46 4.92 -1.18
C ALA A 43 3.70 3.60 -0.44
N ARG A 44 4.91 3.39 0.11
CA ARG A 44 5.27 2.15 0.78
C ARG A 44 4.34 1.80 1.95
N PRO A 45 4.15 2.67 2.97
CA PRO A 45 3.20 2.37 4.04
C PRO A 45 1.77 2.20 3.52
N ALA A 46 1.31 3.00 2.55
CA ALA A 46 -0.02 2.88 1.98
C ALA A 46 -0.26 1.49 1.35
N VAL A 47 0.69 1.00 0.55
CA VAL A 47 0.63 -0.35 -0.04
C VAL A 47 0.75 -1.43 1.03
N THR A 48 1.64 -1.28 2.01
CA THR A 48 1.81 -2.25 3.11
C THR A 48 0.51 -2.44 3.89
N TRP A 49 -0.12 -1.35 4.30
CA TRP A 49 -1.35 -1.41 5.09
C TRP A 49 -2.56 -1.87 4.27
N ASP A 50 -2.59 -1.58 2.98
CA ASP A 50 -3.60 -2.14 2.07
C ASP A 50 -3.50 -3.67 1.99
N ILE A 51 -2.29 -4.24 1.94
CA ILE A 51 -2.07 -5.69 1.96
C ILE A 51 -2.49 -6.31 3.29
N ILE A 52 -2.08 -5.72 4.42
CA ILE A 52 -2.47 -6.18 5.75
C ILE A 52 -4.00 -6.23 5.86
N ARG A 53 -4.69 -5.16 5.45
CA ARG A 53 -6.14 -5.12 5.41
C ARG A 53 -6.74 -6.21 4.53
N ARG A 54 -6.25 -6.36 3.27
CA ARG A 54 -6.75 -7.35 2.32
C ARG A 54 -6.59 -8.78 2.84
N TYR A 55 -5.46 -9.06 3.46
CA TYR A 55 -5.20 -10.39 4.00
C TYR A 55 -6.07 -10.70 5.22
N LEU A 56 -6.19 -9.77 6.18
CA LEU A 56 -7.08 -9.92 7.32
C LEU A 56 -8.55 -10.12 6.90
N GLU A 57 -9.04 -9.35 5.92
CA GLU A 57 -10.39 -9.53 5.35
C GLU A 57 -10.52 -10.90 4.66
N PHE A 58 -9.50 -11.34 3.93
CA PHE A 58 -9.51 -12.65 3.23
C PHE A 58 -9.63 -13.83 4.19
N ILE A 59 -8.96 -13.79 5.34
CA ILE A 59 -9.05 -14.84 6.37
C ILE A 59 -10.24 -14.66 7.32
N GLY A 60 -11.11 -13.67 7.07
CA GLY A 60 -12.42 -13.55 7.69
C GLY A 60 -12.57 -12.48 8.77
N TYR A 61 -11.57 -11.61 9.00
CA TYR A 61 -11.73 -10.48 9.90
C TYR A 61 -12.56 -9.36 9.25
N LYS A 62 -13.43 -8.74 10.04
CA LYS A 62 -14.05 -7.47 9.71
C LYS A 62 -13.08 -6.36 10.10
N VAL A 63 -12.43 -5.76 9.13
CA VAL A 63 -11.45 -4.68 9.37
C VAL A 63 -12.14 -3.32 9.38
N THR A 64 -11.83 -2.50 10.38
CA THR A 64 -12.13 -1.07 10.39
C THR A 64 -10.82 -0.31 10.26
N PHE A 65 -10.60 0.34 9.13
CA PHE A 65 -9.36 1.00 8.77
C PHE A 65 -9.53 2.52 8.71
N VAL A 66 -8.79 3.25 9.54
CA VAL A 66 -8.81 4.72 9.61
C VAL A 66 -7.43 5.26 9.29
N GLN A 67 -7.36 6.25 8.40
CA GLN A 67 -6.13 6.96 8.06
C GLN A 67 -6.42 8.47 7.97
N ASN A 68 -5.71 9.29 8.74
CA ASN A 68 -5.95 10.73 8.75
C ASN A 68 -5.24 11.49 7.64
N PHE A 69 -5.61 12.77 7.48
CA PHE A 69 -4.80 13.78 6.83
C PHE A 69 -4.48 14.90 7.84
N THR A 70 -3.18 15.18 8.00
CA THR A 70 -2.72 16.36 8.74
C THR A 70 -2.85 17.58 7.82
N ASP A 71 -4.08 18.08 7.68
CA ASP A 71 -4.43 19.16 6.74
C ASP A 71 -4.14 20.56 7.26
N VAL A 72 -3.62 20.67 8.47
CA VAL A 72 -3.13 21.92 9.09
C VAL A 72 -1.75 21.67 9.71
N ASP A 73 -0.71 22.22 9.10
CA ASP A 73 0.68 22.06 9.55
C ASP A 73 1.54 23.23 9.05
N ASP A 74 2.67 23.48 9.70
CA ASP A 74 3.64 24.52 9.29
C ASP A 74 4.05 24.41 7.82
N LYS A 75 4.20 23.18 7.29
CA LYS A 75 4.59 22.97 5.89
C LYS A 75 3.51 23.42 4.92
N ILE A 76 2.24 23.18 5.26
CA ILE A 76 1.08 23.62 4.46
C ILE A 76 0.97 25.14 4.49
N ILE A 77 1.09 25.74 5.68
CA ILE A 77 1.02 27.22 5.88
C ILE A 77 2.14 27.90 5.09
N ASN A 78 3.37 27.42 5.21
CA ASN A 78 4.52 27.96 4.47
C ASN A 78 4.35 27.82 2.96
N LYS A 79 3.80 26.71 2.49
CA LYS A 79 3.51 26.49 1.07
C LYS A 79 2.43 27.44 0.57
N ALA A 80 1.36 27.62 1.34
CA ALA A 80 0.28 28.56 1.03
C ALA A 80 0.80 29.99 0.91
N ASN A 81 1.61 30.43 1.89
CA ASN A 81 2.23 31.76 1.86
C ASN A 81 3.15 31.94 0.64
N ALA A 82 3.95 30.94 0.30
CA ALA A 82 4.84 30.99 -0.86
C ALA A 82 4.10 31.05 -2.19
N GLU A 83 2.90 30.46 -2.29
CA GLU A 83 2.06 30.47 -3.48
C GLU A 83 1.02 31.60 -3.50
N GLY A 84 0.92 32.41 -2.44
CA GLY A 84 -0.13 33.42 -2.32
C GLY A 84 -1.54 32.82 -2.27
N SER A 85 -1.68 31.65 -1.66
CA SER A 85 -2.90 30.86 -1.52
C SER A 85 -3.28 30.68 -0.06
N ASP A 86 -4.42 30.06 0.21
CA ASP A 86 -4.80 29.66 1.56
C ASP A 86 -4.42 28.19 1.84
N TRP A 87 -4.26 27.87 3.13
CA TRP A 87 -3.84 26.55 3.58
C TRP A 87 -4.79 25.44 3.18
N LYS A 88 -6.10 25.69 3.13
CA LYS A 88 -7.13 24.72 2.79
C LYS A 88 -7.04 24.34 1.31
N THR A 89 -6.90 25.35 0.44
CA THR A 89 -6.68 25.12 -1.00
C THR A 89 -5.44 24.27 -1.26
N ILE A 90 -4.35 24.51 -0.51
CA ILE A 90 -3.12 23.70 -0.63
C ILE A 90 -3.38 22.27 -0.18
N SER A 91 -3.97 22.07 1.01
CA SER A 91 -4.20 20.73 1.53
C SER A 91 -5.16 19.92 0.65
N ASP A 92 -6.27 20.52 0.19
CA ASP A 92 -7.23 19.86 -0.70
C ASP A 92 -6.57 19.41 -2.00
N ARG A 93 -5.79 20.28 -2.65
CA ARG A 93 -5.04 19.95 -3.87
C ARG A 93 -4.15 18.71 -3.70
N TYR A 94 -3.42 18.63 -2.60
CA TYR A 94 -2.48 17.52 -2.38
C TYR A 94 -3.12 16.27 -1.78
N ILE A 95 -4.30 16.39 -1.16
CA ILE A 95 -5.16 15.24 -0.85
C ILE A 95 -5.66 14.59 -2.15
N ASP A 96 -6.14 15.40 -3.11
CA ASP A 96 -6.55 14.89 -4.41
C ASP A 96 -5.39 14.20 -5.15
N ALA A 97 -4.20 14.84 -5.14
CA ALA A 97 -3.00 14.25 -5.72
C ALA A 97 -2.56 12.95 -5.01
N TYR A 98 -2.77 12.84 -3.69
CA TYR A 98 -2.54 11.60 -2.95
C TYR A 98 -3.46 10.51 -3.46
N PHE A 99 -4.75 10.77 -3.55
CA PHE A 99 -5.71 9.79 -4.00
C PHE A 99 -5.47 9.37 -5.45
N GLU A 100 -5.13 10.29 -6.33
CA GLU A 100 -4.83 9.97 -7.74
C GLU A 100 -3.71 8.92 -7.86
N VAL A 101 -2.62 9.09 -7.14
CA VAL A 101 -1.51 8.12 -7.21
C VAL A 101 -1.81 6.82 -6.46
N MET A 102 -2.56 6.87 -5.35
CA MET A 102 -2.95 5.65 -4.63
C MET A 102 -3.92 4.78 -5.45
N ASP A 103 -4.82 5.39 -6.23
CA ASP A 103 -5.70 4.67 -7.16
C ASP A 103 -4.92 3.94 -8.26
N LYS A 104 -3.85 4.58 -8.77
CA LYS A 104 -2.94 3.95 -9.74
C LYS A 104 -2.16 2.78 -9.15
N LEU A 105 -1.90 2.80 -7.84
CA LEU A 105 -1.26 1.72 -7.08
C LEU A 105 -2.26 0.69 -6.54
N HIS A 106 -3.54 0.77 -6.90
CA HIS A 106 -4.62 -0.10 -6.44
C HIS A 106 -4.77 -0.16 -4.90
N VAL A 107 -4.37 0.90 -4.20
CA VAL A 107 -4.58 1.05 -2.76
C VAL A 107 -6.07 1.33 -2.53
N ARG A 108 -6.72 0.48 -1.75
CA ARG A 108 -8.13 0.65 -1.40
C ARG A 108 -8.32 1.85 -0.49
N ARG A 109 -9.45 2.53 -0.62
CA ARG A 109 -9.81 3.61 0.30
C ARG A 109 -9.93 3.08 1.72
N ALA A 110 -9.42 3.85 2.70
CA ALA A 110 -9.74 3.61 4.10
C ALA A 110 -11.25 3.80 4.32
N ASP A 111 -11.76 3.22 5.39
CA ASP A 111 -13.17 3.40 5.75
C ASP A 111 -13.45 4.85 6.13
N MET A 112 -12.44 5.53 6.71
CA MET A 112 -12.49 6.95 7.07
C MET A 112 -11.14 7.63 6.86
N TYR A 113 -11.22 8.88 6.38
CA TYR A 113 -10.09 9.80 6.27
C TYR A 113 -10.36 11.08 7.08
N PRO A 114 -10.26 11.02 8.42
CA PRO A 114 -10.46 12.22 9.23
C PRO A 114 -9.42 13.29 8.92
N ARG A 115 -9.87 14.55 8.89
CA ARG A 115 -9.01 15.72 8.76
C ARG A 115 -8.85 16.37 10.12
N VAL A 116 -7.67 16.86 10.42
CA VAL A 116 -7.37 17.55 11.68
C VAL A 116 -8.29 18.76 11.87
N SER A 117 -8.51 19.54 10.81
CA SER A 117 -9.37 20.72 10.83
C SER A 117 -10.82 20.45 11.25
N ASP A 118 -11.33 19.23 11.03
CA ASP A 118 -12.69 18.82 11.38
C ASP A 118 -12.80 18.30 12.82
N HIS A 119 -11.66 18.04 13.51
CA HIS A 119 -11.60 17.41 14.82
C HIS A 119 -11.09 18.31 15.95
N MET A 120 -11.12 19.61 15.75
CA MET A 120 -10.61 20.58 16.74
C MET A 120 -11.28 20.45 18.11
N LYS A 121 -12.57 20.11 18.15
CA LYS A 121 -13.30 19.90 19.40
C LYS A 121 -12.76 18.69 20.19
N ASP A 122 -12.49 17.60 19.50
CA ASP A 122 -11.96 16.38 20.12
C ASP A 122 -10.54 16.62 20.62
N ILE A 123 -9.70 17.30 19.84
CA ILE A 123 -8.34 17.69 20.20
C ILE A 123 -8.35 18.60 21.43
N ILE A 124 -9.14 19.68 21.44
CA ILE A 124 -9.22 20.61 22.57
C ILE A 124 -9.70 19.89 23.83
N ASN A 125 -10.68 18.98 23.70
CA ASN A 125 -11.18 18.21 24.83
C ASN A 125 -10.10 17.26 25.40
N MET A 126 -9.32 16.59 24.54
CA MET A 126 -8.22 15.74 24.96
C MET A 126 -7.13 16.56 25.69
N VAL A 127 -6.73 17.69 25.15
CA VAL A 127 -5.77 18.60 25.79
C VAL A 127 -6.27 19.10 27.16
N LYS A 128 -7.56 19.48 27.26
CA LYS A 128 -8.17 19.84 28.56
C LYS A 128 -8.06 18.71 29.58
N THR A 129 -8.42 17.51 29.19
CA THR A 129 -8.35 16.33 30.05
C THR A 129 -6.91 16.07 30.53
N LEU A 130 -5.92 16.21 29.64
CA LEU A 130 -4.51 16.08 30.00
C LEU A 130 -4.05 17.12 31.02
N ILE A 131 -4.51 18.37 30.88
CA ILE A 131 -4.24 19.43 31.88
C ILE A 131 -4.90 19.09 33.22
N GLU A 132 -6.17 18.72 33.20
CA GLU A 132 -6.93 18.38 34.40
C GLU A 132 -6.32 17.18 35.16
N LYS A 133 -5.73 16.23 34.44
CA LYS A 133 -5.03 15.08 35.01
C LYS A 133 -3.57 15.37 35.39
N GLY A 134 -3.06 16.55 35.15
CA GLY A 134 -1.71 16.97 35.52
C GLY A 134 -0.62 16.52 34.54
N HIS A 135 -0.98 16.03 33.35
CA HIS A 135 -0.03 15.62 32.31
C HIS A 135 0.40 16.76 31.39
N ALA A 136 -0.29 17.89 31.43
CA ALA A 136 0.01 19.04 30.57
C ALA A 136 -0.08 20.36 31.34
N TYR A 137 0.56 21.40 30.83
CA TYR A 137 0.57 22.74 31.39
C TYR A 137 0.53 23.81 30.31
N VAL A 138 -0.01 24.99 30.67
CA VAL A 138 -0.10 26.16 29.82
C VAL A 138 1.13 27.05 30.03
N LEU A 139 1.71 27.53 28.92
CA LEU A 139 2.85 28.42 28.92
C LEU A 139 2.72 29.42 27.75
N GLY A 140 2.50 30.69 28.06
CA GLY A 140 2.47 31.76 27.03
C GLY A 140 1.39 31.62 25.95
N GLY A 141 0.30 30.87 26.21
CA GLY A 141 -0.75 30.55 25.25
C GLY A 141 -0.54 29.23 24.50
N ASP A 142 0.64 28.64 24.59
CA ASP A 142 0.90 27.24 24.20
C ASP A 142 0.49 26.28 25.31
N VAL A 143 0.25 25.02 24.95
CA VAL A 143 0.09 23.92 25.91
C VAL A 143 1.12 22.84 25.62
N TYR A 144 1.86 22.44 26.64
CA TYR A 144 2.89 21.41 26.54
C TYR A 144 2.51 20.19 27.36
N TYR A 145 2.85 19.01 26.83
CA TYR A 145 2.83 17.76 27.58
C TYR A 145 4.10 17.68 28.44
N ASP A 146 3.93 17.38 29.73
CA ASP A 146 5.02 17.16 30.69
C ASP A 146 5.41 15.69 30.66
N ILE A 147 6.49 15.35 29.94
CA ILE A 147 6.92 13.96 29.74
C ILE A 147 7.30 13.27 31.07
N SER A 148 7.67 14.02 32.10
CA SER A 148 8.05 13.45 33.43
C SER A 148 6.86 12.85 34.17
N THR A 149 5.63 13.18 33.76
CA THR A 149 4.40 12.69 34.38
C THR A 149 3.97 11.33 33.87
N PHE A 150 4.56 10.85 32.76
CA PHE A 150 4.29 9.54 32.18
C PHE A 150 5.47 8.59 32.42
N LYS A 151 5.34 7.68 33.40
CA LYS A 151 6.43 6.81 33.87
C LYS A 151 7.06 5.96 32.77
N ASP A 152 6.23 5.49 31.84
CA ASP A 152 6.63 4.56 30.79
C ASP A 152 7.02 5.28 29.49
N TYR A 153 7.33 6.60 29.56
CA TYR A 153 7.75 7.34 28.38
C TYR A 153 9.07 6.77 27.82
N GLY A 154 9.05 6.44 26.54
CA GLY A 154 10.14 5.74 25.88
C GLY A 154 9.93 4.23 25.73
N LYS A 155 8.79 3.67 26.17
CA LYS A 155 8.54 2.23 26.11
C LYS A 155 8.49 1.66 24.69
N LEU A 156 8.02 2.44 23.71
CA LEU A 156 7.96 2.04 22.29
C LEU A 156 9.34 2.13 21.63
N SER A 157 9.99 3.29 21.78
CA SER A 157 11.27 3.58 21.13
C SER A 157 12.47 2.94 21.82
N GLY A 158 12.35 2.58 23.08
CA GLY A 158 13.44 2.14 23.94
C GLY A 158 14.41 3.28 24.35
N ARG A 159 14.02 4.54 24.12
CA ARG A 159 14.84 5.71 24.45
C ARG A 159 14.58 6.13 25.90
N LYS A 160 15.66 6.45 26.60
CA LYS A 160 15.55 7.04 27.93
C LYS A 160 15.48 8.57 27.82
N ILE A 161 14.74 9.19 28.75
CA ILE A 161 14.58 10.66 28.80
C ILE A 161 15.94 11.33 28.88
N GLU A 162 16.85 10.80 29.71
CA GLU A 162 18.21 11.31 29.91
C GLU A 162 19.02 11.33 28.61
N ASP A 163 18.94 10.27 27.80
CA ASP A 163 19.64 10.15 26.53
C ASP A 163 19.09 11.13 25.49
N MET A 164 17.77 11.39 25.53
CA MET A 164 17.13 12.36 24.67
C MET A 164 17.54 13.79 24.97
N LEU A 165 17.70 14.14 26.26
CA LEU A 165 18.18 15.43 26.70
C LEU A 165 19.63 15.68 26.32
N ALA A 166 20.45 14.63 26.32
CA ALA A 166 21.89 14.71 25.96
C ALA A 166 22.12 14.83 24.43
N GLY A 167 21.22 14.30 23.59
CA GLY A 167 21.37 14.22 22.14
C GLY A 167 20.56 15.20 21.30
N ALA A 168 19.66 15.93 21.92
CA ALA A 168 18.73 16.77 21.19
C ALA A 168 19.34 18.12 20.80
N ARG A 169 19.43 18.37 19.49
CA ARG A 169 19.33 19.73 18.92
C ARG A 169 17.87 20.21 19.07
N ILE A 170 17.42 20.39 20.32
CA ILE A 170 16.11 20.98 20.62
C ILE A 170 16.33 22.48 20.57
N GLU A 171 15.42 23.24 19.92
CA GLU A 171 15.29 24.66 20.23
C GLU A 171 15.00 24.73 21.73
N VAL A 172 16.02 25.15 22.46
CA VAL A 172 15.95 25.26 23.94
C VAL A 172 15.03 26.43 24.22
N ASN A 173 13.77 26.14 24.49
CA ASN A 173 12.92 27.11 25.16
C ASN A 173 13.16 26.92 26.66
N ASP A 174 13.96 27.79 27.24
CA ASP A 174 14.36 27.75 28.64
C ASP A 174 13.19 27.89 29.63
N GLU A 175 11.97 28.20 29.12
CA GLU A 175 10.75 28.33 29.91
C GLU A 175 9.99 27.03 30.08
N LYS A 176 10.28 25.97 29.30
CA LYS A 176 9.64 24.65 29.47
C LYS A 176 10.11 24.00 30.76
N LYS A 177 9.24 23.19 31.38
CA LYS A 177 9.59 22.39 32.57
C LYS A 177 10.71 21.41 32.27
N ASN A 178 10.62 20.71 31.12
CA ASN A 178 11.65 19.81 30.60
C ASN A 178 11.90 20.12 29.13
N PRO A 179 13.15 20.09 28.64
CA PRO A 179 13.45 20.29 27.23
C PRO A 179 12.74 19.31 26.29
N GLY A 180 12.41 18.11 26.76
CA GLY A 180 11.69 17.10 26.00
C GLY A 180 10.17 17.27 25.94
N ASP A 181 9.60 18.22 26.68
CA ASP A 181 8.16 18.49 26.64
C ASP A 181 7.74 18.94 25.24
N PHE A 182 6.63 18.42 24.74
CA PHE A 182 6.19 18.65 23.37
C PHE A 182 4.83 19.37 23.33
N ALA A 183 4.63 20.18 22.28
CA ALA A 183 3.45 20.99 22.14
C ALA A 183 2.20 20.14 21.84
N LEU A 184 1.14 20.35 22.62
CA LEU A 184 -0.22 19.86 22.38
C LEU A 184 -1.08 20.90 21.69
N TRP A 185 -0.87 22.17 21.99
CA TRP A 185 -1.52 23.33 21.39
C TRP A 185 -0.50 24.43 21.20
N LYS A 186 -0.52 25.08 20.03
CA LYS A 186 0.38 26.18 19.69
C LYS A 186 -0.43 27.46 19.52
N ALA A 187 -0.08 28.52 20.22
CA ALA A 187 -0.65 29.84 20.01
C ALA A 187 -0.45 30.28 18.56
N ALA A 188 -1.50 30.83 17.95
CA ALA A 188 -1.44 31.27 16.56
C ALA A 188 -0.58 32.51 16.40
N LYS A 189 0.29 32.52 15.40
CA LYS A 189 1.02 33.69 14.95
C LYS A 189 0.15 34.53 14.02
N PRO A 190 0.45 35.82 13.86
CA PRO A 190 -0.27 36.69 12.91
C PRO A 190 -0.29 36.06 11.49
N GLY A 191 -1.48 35.94 10.91
CA GLY A 191 -1.65 35.39 9.55
C GLY A 191 -1.76 33.85 9.47
N GLU A 192 -1.56 33.14 10.57
CA GLU A 192 -1.79 31.68 10.60
C GLU A 192 -3.28 31.34 10.80
N PRO A 193 -3.74 30.18 10.30
CA PRO A 193 -5.04 29.64 10.68
C PRO A 193 -5.10 29.36 12.18
N PHE A 194 -6.26 29.62 12.79
CA PHE A 194 -6.45 29.38 14.21
C PHE A 194 -7.87 28.95 14.54
N TRP A 195 -7.99 28.32 15.69
CA TRP A 195 -9.25 27.96 16.33
C TRP A 195 -9.27 28.54 17.75
N GLU A 196 -10.46 28.89 18.21
CA GLU A 196 -10.64 29.33 19.58
C GLU A 196 -10.48 28.19 20.57
N SER A 197 -9.75 28.39 21.62
CA SER A 197 -9.55 27.45 22.70
C SER A 197 -9.56 28.11 24.07
N PRO A 198 -9.64 27.37 25.18
CA PRO A 198 -9.52 27.95 26.53
C PRO A 198 -8.18 28.66 26.80
N TRP A 199 -7.17 28.38 25.99
CA TRP A 199 -5.80 28.94 26.12
C TRP A 199 -5.56 30.11 25.16
N GLY A 200 -6.56 30.43 24.34
CA GLY A 200 -6.49 31.45 23.30
C GLY A 200 -6.55 30.87 21.89
N LYS A 201 -6.40 31.77 20.91
CA LYS A 201 -6.35 31.42 19.50
C LYS A 201 -5.10 30.59 19.20
N GLY A 202 -5.27 29.44 18.55
CA GLY A 202 -4.16 28.55 18.25
C GLY A 202 -4.52 27.39 17.33
N ARG A 203 -3.62 26.46 17.23
CA ARG A 203 -3.74 25.23 16.43
C ARG A 203 -3.09 24.05 17.17
N PRO A 204 -3.46 22.77 16.82
CA PRO A 204 -2.92 21.61 17.50
C PRO A 204 -1.41 21.45 17.27
N GLY A 205 -0.76 20.81 18.24
CA GLY A 205 0.53 20.17 18.04
C GLY A 205 0.37 18.92 17.18
N TRP A 206 1.42 18.53 16.48
CA TRP A 206 1.36 17.43 15.51
C TRP A 206 0.96 16.07 16.11
N HIS A 207 1.32 15.79 17.36
CA HIS A 207 1.13 14.46 17.95
C HIS A 207 -0.28 14.23 18.50
N ILE A 208 -0.96 15.29 18.98
CA ILE A 208 -2.30 15.17 19.59
C ILE A 208 -3.39 14.83 18.58
N GLU A 209 -3.14 15.15 17.31
CA GLU A 209 -4.08 14.93 16.22
C GLU A 209 -4.47 13.47 16.10
N CYS A 210 -3.48 12.59 15.95
CA CYS A 210 -3.70 11.15 15.78
C CYS A 210 -4.29 10.51 17.05
N SER A 211 -3.85 10.92 18.25
CA SER A 211 -4.44 10.45 19.51
C SER A 211 -5.92 10.79 19.60
N ALA A 212 -6.32 12.02 19.28
CA ALA A 212 -7.72 12.44 19.35
C ALA A 212 -8.58 11.75 18.29
N MET A 213 -8.11 11.69 17.04
CA MET A 213 -8.87 11.11 15.94
C MET A 213 -8.97 9.59 16.05
N SER A 214 -7.90 8.88 16.43
CA SER A 214 -7.94 7.43 16.62
C SER A 214 -8.91 7.04 17.73
N THR A 215 -8.86 7.72 18.86
CA THR A 215 -9.78 7.51 19.99
C THR A 215 -11.24 7.79 19.60
N HIS A 216 -11.48 8.84 18.82
CA HIS A 216 -12.83 9.19 18.35
C HIS A 216 -13.46 8.08 17.51
N TYR A 217 -12.71 7.53 16.54
CA TYR A 217 -13.26 6.56 15.58
C TYR A 217 -13.18 5.11 16.04
N LEU A 218 -12.15 4.74 16.79
CA LEU A 218 -11.84 3.34 17.10
C LEU A 218 -11.95 3.00 18.60
N GLY A 219 -12.07 4.04 19.45
CA GLY A 219 -12.14 3.87 20.91
C GLY A 219 -10.78 3.96 21.58
N ASN A 220 -10.74 3.63 22.88
CA ASN A 220 -9.55 3.86 23.71
C ASN A 220 -8.40 2.91 23.42
N THR A 221 -8.71 1.71 22.92
CA THR A 221 -7.73 0.67 22.59
C THR A 221 -7.91 0.20 21.15
N LEU A 222 -6.81 0.08 20.42
CA LEU A 222 -6.74 -0.33 19.04
C LEU A 222 -6.03 -1.68 18.92
N ASP A 223 -6.39 -2.49 17.91
CA ASP A 223 -5.63 -3.70 17.60
C ASP A 223 -4.29 -3.33 16.96
N PHE A 224 -4.32 -2.52 15.90
CA PHE A 224 -3.11 -2.14 15.18
C PHE A 224 -2.97 -0.63 15.03
N HIS A 225 -1.74 -0.16 15.20
CA HIS A 225 -1.33 1.19 14.81
C HIS A 225 0.05 1.16 14.18
N GLY A 226 0.27 2.03 13.21
CA GLY A 226 1.61 2.11 12.63
C GLY A 226 1.79 3.14 11.53
N GLY A 227 2.94 3.00 10.87
CA GLY A 227 3.42 3.92 9.84
C GLY A 227 4.88 3.66 9.51
N GLY A 228 5.60 4.69 9.05
CA GLY A 228 7.04 4.61 8.84
C GLY A 228 7.82 4.45 10.14
N SER A 229 8.98 3.81 10.10
CA SER A 229 9.84 3.63 11.28
C SER A 229 10.37 4.95 11.86
N ASP A 230 10.31 6.04 11.10
CA ASP A 230 10.61 7.40 11.57
C ASP A 230 9.56 7.97 12.50
N LEU A 231 8.35 7.40 12.50
CA LEU A 231 7.27 7.81 13.41
C LEU A 231 7.39 7.16 14.78
N ILE A 232 8.17 6.09 14.96
CA ILE A 232 8.36 5.43 16.26
C ILE A 232 8.69 6.48 17.32
N PHE A 233 9.63 7.37 17.00
CA PHE A 233 10.01 8.48 17.85
C PHE A 233 10.24 9.77 17.03
N PRO A 234 9.66 10.90 17.46
CA PRO A 234 8.89 11.08 18.70
C PRO A 234 7.37 10.81 18.57
N HIS A 235 6.82 10.67 17.34
CA HIS A 235 5.38 10.78 17.07
C HIS A 235 4.55 9.73 17.83
N HIS A 236 4.78 8.45 17.58
CA HIS A 236 4.01 7.36 18.21
C HIS A 236 4.28 7.22 19.71
N GLU A 237 5.50 7.51 20.13
CA GLU A 237 5.80 7.57 21.59
C GLU A 237 4.96 8.64 22.28
N ASN A 238 4.83 9.81 21.65
CA ASN A 238 4.01 10.91 22.16
C ASN A 238 2.52 10.58 22.13
N GLU A 239 2.06 9.87 21.09
CA GLU A 239 0.67 9.41 21.02
C GLU A 239 0.32 8.44 22.16
N ILE A 240 1.23 7.54 22.51
CA ILE A 240 1.05 6.65 23.68
C ILE A 240 0.87 7.48 24.94
N ALA A 241 1.79 8.40 25.20
CA ALA A 241 1.73 9.23 26.41
C ALA A 241 0.42 10.05 26.48
N GLN A 242 0.00 10.63 25.35
CA GLN A 242 -1.24 11.39 25.24
C GLN A 242 -2.49 10.54 25.48
N SER A 243 -2.58 9.42 24.75
CA SER A 243 -3.76 8.57 24.77
C SER A 243 -3.91 7.86 26.13
N GLU A 244 -2.85 7.24 26.63
CA GLU A 244 -2.88 6.54 27.94
C GLU A 244 -2.99 7.53 29.11
N GLY A 245 -2.34 8.68 29.05
CA GLY A 245 -2.50 9.76 30.02
C GLY A 245 -3.92 10.32 30.05
N CYS A 246 -4.55 10.49 28.89
CA CYS A 246 -5.92 10.98 28.78
C CYS A 246 -6.95 9.94 29.24
N THR A 247 -6.86 8.71 28.74
CA THR A 247 -7.90 7.69 28.94
C THR A 247 -7.68 6.82 30.17
N GLY A 248 -6.43 6.60 30.56
CA GLY A 248 -6.03 5.61 31.58
C GLY A 248 -6.10 4.17 31.07
N CYS A 249 -6.32 3.97 29.77
CA CYS A 249 -6.37 2.65 29.15
C CYS A 249 -5.10 2.41 28.33
N HIS A 250 -4.74 1.13 28.11
CA HIS A 250 -3.76 0.75 27.11
C HIS A 250 -4.20 1.23 25.71
N PHE A 251 -3.27 1.82 24.93
CA PHE A 251 -3.65 2.50 23.71
C PHE A 251 -3.67 1.55 22.48
N VAL A 252 -2.61 0.80 22.23
CA VAL A 252 -2.47 -0.06 21.06
C VAL A 252 -1.81 -1.38 21.39
N ASP A 253 -2.44 -2.49 21.00
CA ASP A 253 -1.91 -3.83 21.26
C ASP A 253 -0.72 -4.15 20.35
N TYR A 254 -0.80 -3.83 19.03
CA TYR A 254 0.26 -4.16 18.07
C TYR A 254 0.73 -2.93 17.29
N TRP A 255 1.99 -2.58 17.46
CA TRP A 255 2.66 -1.50 16.75
C TRP A 255 3.49 -2.04 15.58
N LEU A 256 3.10 -1.71 14.34
CA LEU A 256 3.77 -2.17 13.14
C LEU A 256 4.40 -0.99 12.38
N HIS A 257 5.70 -1.11 12.08
CA HIS A 257 6.44 -0.06 11.38
C HIS A 257 7.12 -0.58 10.14
N ASN A 258 6.96 0.10 9.03
CA ASN A 258 7.65 -0.23 7.79
C ASN A 258 9.03 0.43 7.71
N GLY A 259 9.97 -0.29 7.10
CA GLY A 259 11.32 0.19 6.85
C GLY A 259 11.37 1.35 5.85
N PHE A 260 12.51 2.03 5.79
CA PHE A 260 12.73 3.15 4.88
C PHE A 260 12.89 2.71 3.43
N ILE A 261 12.60 3.64 2.52
CA ILE A 261 13.12 3.58 1.15
C ILE A 261 14.53 4.16 1.18
N THR A 262 15.47 3.42 0.58
CA THR A 262 16.85 3.87 0.36
C THR A 262 17.12 4.06 -1.13
N ILE A 263 18.11 4.85 -1.46
CA ILE A 263 18.63 5.07 -2.81
C ILE A 263 20.12 4.95 -2.72
N ASN A 264 20.70 3.96 -3.41
CA ASN A 264 22.10 3.61 -3.28
C ASN A 264 22.53 3.37 -1.81
N SER A 265 21.66 2.67 -1.06
CA SER A 265 21.84 2.37 0.37
C SER A 265 21.78 3.59 1.31
N GLU A 266 21.50 4.80 0.82
CA GLU A 266 21.28 5.99 1.63
C GLU A 266 19.78 6.26 1.81
N LYS A 267 19.37 6.71 3.00
CA LYS A 267 17.96 7.06 3.27
C LYS A 267 17.50 8.15 2.29
N MET A 268 16.37 7.91 1.62
CA MET A 268 15.73 8.90 0.77
C MET A 268 15.32 10.12 1.61
N SER A 269 15.77 11.31 1.23
CA SER A 269 15.42 12.56 1.90
C SER A 269 15.44 13.76 0.97
N LYS A 270 14.64 14.79 1.30
CA LYS A 270 14.62 16.05 0.54
C LYS A 270 15.93 16.83 0.64
N SER A 271 16.60 16.75 1.80
CA SER A 271 17.89 17.43 2.02
C SER A 271 19.01 16.88 1.14
N LEU A 272 18.94 15.61 0.75
CA LEU A 272 19.89 14.95 -0.15
C LEU A 272 19.49 15.08 -1.63
N ASN A 273 18.35 15.72 -1.92
CA ASN A 273 17.78 15.84 -3.28
C ASN A 273 17.68 14.49 -4.03
N ASN A 274 17.49 13.40 -3.28
CA ASN A 274 17.38 12.02 -3.77
C ASN A 274 15.98 11.44 -3.56
N PHE A 275 14.93 12.25 -3.68
CA PHE A 275 13.56 11.77 -3.48
C PHE A 275 12.78 11.74 -4.81
N PHE A 276 11.96 10.70 -4.98
CA PHE A 276 11.17 10.48 -6.20
C PHE A 276 9.69 10.63 -5.91
N LEU A 277 9.02 11.45 -6.71
CA LEU A 277 7.55 11.55 -6.66
C LEU A 277 6.93 10.33 -7.31
N VAL A 278 5.87 9.80 -6.71
CA VAL A 278 5.16 8.64 -7.27
C VAL A 278 4.64 8.96 -8.68
N LYS A 279 4.12 10.16 -8.92
CA LYS A 279 3.62 10.57 -10.23
C LYS A 279 4.68 10.48 -11.33
N ASP A 280 5.93 10.88 -11.03
CA ASP A 280 7.03 10.91 -12.01
C ASP A 280 7.49 9.46 -12.33
N VAL A 281 7.44 8.56 -11.34
CA VAL A 281 7.70 7.13 -11.54
C VAL A 281 6.61 6.50 -12.40
N LEU A 282 5.34 6.87 -12.16
CA LEU A 282 4.20 6.37 -12.92
C LEU A 282 4.11 6.89 -14.36
N GLU A 283 4.93 7.89 -14.76
CA GLU A 283 5.11 8.27 -16.15
C GLU A 283 5.94 7.25 -16.95
N LYS A 284 6.79 6.47 -16.26
CA LYS A 284 7.72 5.50 -16.87
C LYS A 284 7.29 4.06 -16.68
N TYR A 285 6.69 3.75 -15.53
CA TYR A 285 6.38 2.39 -15.09
C TYR A 285 4.90 2.27 -14.72
N SER A 286 4.35 1.06 -14.88
CA SER A 286 2.97 0.79 -14.49
C SER A 286 2.77 0.84 -12.96
N GLY A 287 1.54 1.13 -12.52
CA GLY A 287 1.20 1.08 -11.11
C GLY A 287 1.37 -0.31 -10.49
N ASP A 288 1.10 -1.36 -11.29
CA ASP A 288 1.30 -2.75 -10.88
C ASP A 288 2.79 -3.07 -10.65
N ALA A 289 3.69 -2.59 -11.53
CA ALA A 289 5.13 -2.78 -11.36
C ALA A 289 5.65 -2.05 -10.12
N LEU A 290 5.24 -0.81 -9.88
CA LEU A 290 5.64 -0.08 -8.69
C LEU A 290 5.07 -0.75 -7.43
N ARG A 291 3.81 -1.19 -7.45
CA ARG A 291 3.21 -1.93 -6.33
C ARG A 291 3.96 -3.22 -6.05
N TYR A 292 4.22 -4.04 -7.08
CA TYR A 292 5.00 -5.28 -6.93
C TYR A 292 6.40 -4.99 -6.36
N PHE A 293 7.09 -3.97 -6.87
CA PHE A 293 8.38 -3.55 -6.35
C PHE A 293 8.31 -3.25 -4.84
N LEU A 294 7.30 -2.49 -4.40
CA LEU A 294 7.11 -2.14 -2.98
C LEU A 294 6.84 -3.37 -2.10
N LEU A 295 6.28 -4.45 -2.67
CA LEU A 295 5.97 -5.72 -1.99
C LEU A 295 7.09 -6.75 -2.08
N SER A 296 8.10 -6.54 -2.93
CA SER A 296 9.16 -7.53 -3.21
C SER A 296 10.10 -7.81 -2.02
N THR A 297 10.00 -7.01 -0.97
CA THR A 297 10.80 -7.13 0.25
C THR A 297 9.88 -7.07 1.46
N HIS A 298 10.22 -7.78 2.52
CA HIS A 298 9.47 -7.69 3.78
C HIS A 298 9.27 -6.23 4.22
N TYR A 299 8.06 -5.86 4.66
CA TYR A 299 7.70 -4.47 4.93
C TYR A 299 8.60 -3.77 5.95
N ARG A 300 9.14 -4.50 6.94
CA ARG A 300 10.07 -3.97 7.95
C ARG A 300 11.50 -3.73 7.43
N SER A 301 11.90 -4.40 6.36
CA SER A 301 13.24 -4.26 5.81
C SER A 301 13.38 -2.97 5.00
N PRO A 302 14.56 -2.34 4.96
CA PRO A 302 14.83 -1.28 4.01
C PRO A 302 14.62 -1.79 2.57
N LEU A 303 14.11 -0.92 1.71
CA LEU A 303 13.91 -1.22 0.28
C LEU A 303 14.72 -0.22 -0.55
N ASP A 304 15.70 -0.72 -1.28
CA ASP A 304 16.55 0.10 -2.12
C ASP A 304 15.91 0.32 -3.49
N PHE A 305 15.65 1.57 -3.82
CA PHE A 305 15.00 2.00 -5.05
C PHE A 305 16.04 2.20 -6.16
N SER A 306 15.79 1.59 -7.31
CA SER A 306 16.55 1.84 -8.53
C SER A 306 15.67 1.62 -9.78
N ASP A 307 16.01 2.29 -10.89
CA ASP A 307 15.32 2.11 -12.16
C ASP A 307 15.46 0.65 -12.66
N ASP A 308 16.62 0.01 -12.52
CA ASP A 308 16.82 -1.39 -12.93
C ASP A 308 15.83 -2.36 -12.26
N ARG A 309 15.54 -2.15 -10.98
CA ARG A 309 14.57 -2.98 -10.24
C ARG A 309 13.14 -2.74 -10.69
N LEU A 310 12.80 -1.51 -11.06
CA LEU A 310 11.48 -1.21 -11.63
C LEU A 310 11.33 -1.76 -13.04
N GLU A 311 12.37 -1.73 -13.87
CA GLU A 311 12.37 -2.39 -15.17
C GLU A 311 12.17 -3.91 -15.04
N GLU A 312 12.82 -4.54 -14.06
CA GLU A 312 12.61 -5.95 -13.75
C GLU A 312 11.17 -6.21 -13.28
N ALA A 313 10.63 -5.34 -12.42
CA ALA A 313 9.25 -5.41 -11.96
C ALA A 313 8.27 -5.32 -13.13
N GLU A 314 8.47 -4.39 -14.08
CA GLU A 314 7.63 -4.26 -15.28
C GLU A 314 7.65 -5.53 -16.13
N LYS A 315 8.85 -6.09 -16.40
CA LYS A 315 8.99 -7.37 -17.12
C LYS A 315 8.29 -8.52 -16.42
N ASN A 316 8.29 -8.53 -15.10
CA ASN A 316 7.58 -9.55 -14.33
C ASN A 316 6.06 -9.38 -14.42
N MET A 317 5.56 -8.14 -14.42
CA MET A 317 4.12 -7.89 -14.64
C MET A 317 3.67 -8.34 -16.03
N GLU A 318 4.45 -8.09 -17.08
CA GLU A 318 4.12 -8.59 -18.43
C GLU A 318 4.02 -10.13 -18.48
N LYS A 319 4.96 -10.84 -17.84
CA LYS A 319 4.88 -12.31 -17.75
C LYS A 319 3.59 -12.79 -17.06
N LEU A 320 3.17 -12.10 -16.00
CA LEU A 320 1.94 -12.46 -15.28
C LEU A 320 0.68 -12.14 -16.09
N LYS A 321 0.68 -11.05 -16.88
CA LYS A 321 -0.41 -10.76 -17.84
C LYS A 321 -0.55 -11.87 -18.88
N ASP A 322 0.56 -12.40 -19.39
CA ASP A 322 0.55 -13.56 -20.30
C ASP A 322 -0.12 -14.78 -19.64
N VAL A 323 0.13 -15.03 -18.36
CA VAL A 323 -0.52 -16.13 -17.62
C VAL A 323 -2.03 -15.88 -17.48
N ILE A 324 -2.45 -14.64 -17.18
CA ILE A 324 -3.87 -14.27 -17.12
C ILE A 324 -4.54 -14.53 -18.49
N ALA A 325 -3.90 -14.14 -19.59
CA ALA A 325 -4.41 -14.38 -20.94
C ALA A 325 -4.59 -15.88 -21.22
N ARG A 326 -3.62 -16.70 -20.84
CA ARG A 326 -3.70 -18.19 -20.97
C ARG A 326 -4.82 -18.80 -20.15
N VAL A 327 -5.01 -18.32 -18.91
CA VAL A 327 -6.12 -18.76 -18.06
C VAL A 327 -7.46 -18.42 -18.70
N LYS A 328 -7.60 -17.23 -19.27
CA LYS A 328 -8.82 -16.81 -19.98
C LYS A 328 -9.04 -17.60 -21.26
N GLU A 329 -8.00 -17.82 -22.05
CA GLU A 329 -8.08 -18.59 -23.31
C GLU A 329 -8.69 -19.99 -23.08
N LEU A 330 -8.22 -20.71 -22.06
CA LEU A 330 -8.69 -22.07 -21.77
C LEU A 330 -9.93 -22.12 -20.86
N SER A 331 -10.44 -20.97 -20.40
CA SER A 331 -11.63 -20.95 -19.52
C SER A 331 -12.89 -21.52 -20.17
N SER A 332 -13.02 -21.38 -21.50
CA SER A 332 -14.13 -21.91 -22.30
C SER A 332 -13.88 -23.32 -22.85
N ALA A 333 -12.66 -23.86 -22.71
CA ALA A 333 -12.34 -25.21 -23.19
C ALA A 333 -13.01 -26.29 -22.33
N GLU A 334 -13.41 -27.40 -22.96
CA GLU A 334 -14.01 -28.54 -22.29
C GLU A 334 -13.03 -29.70 -22.23
N GLY A 335 -13.03 -30.44 -21.12
CA GLY A 335 -12.19 -31.60 -20.89
C GLY A 335 -12.32 -32.09 -19.46
N SER A 336 -12.19 -33.40 -19.28
CA SER A 336 -12.32 -34.04 -17.97
C SER A 336 -11.28 -35.17 -17.75
N ALA A 337 -10.24 -35.17 -18.56
CA ALA A 337 -9.24 -36.24 -18.50
C ALA A 337 -8.20 -35.96 -17.40
N VAL A 338 -8.26 -36.73 -16.33
CA VAL A 338 -7.26 -36.67 -15.26
C VAL A 338 -5.96 -37.33 -15.76
N THR A 339 -4.90 -36.53 -15.83
CA THR A 339 -3.56 -36.92 -16.26
C THR A 339 -2.54 -36.69 -15.13
N GLU A 340 -1.34 -37.24 -15.26
CA GLU A 340 -0.27 -36.92 -14.29
C GLU A 340 0.07 -35.41 -14.30
N ALA A 341 -0.01 -34.76 -15.45
CA ALA A 341 0.18 -33.31 -15.57
C ALA A 341 -0.91 -32.52 -14.84
N SER A 342 -2.18 -32.91 -14.94
CA SER A 342 -3.28 -32.26 -14.22
C SER A 342 -3.19 -32.49 -12.71
N LYS A 343 -2.76 -33.64 -12.23
CA LYS A 343 -2.49 -33.90 -10.82
C LYS A 343 -1.35 -32.99 -10.31
N ALA A 344 -0.24 -32.92 -11.05
CA ALA A 344 0.87 -32.03 -10.69
C ALA A 344 0.44 -30.56 -10.63
N LEU A 345 -0.47 -30.11 -11.51
CA LEU A 345 -1.03 -28.76 -11.45
C LEU A 345 -1.90 -28.52 -10.20
N VAL A 346 -2.70 -29.53 -9.81
CA VAL A 346 -3.50 -29.47 -8.57
C VAL A 346 -2.59 -29.40 -7.35
N ASP A 347 -1.56 -30.24 -7.27
CA ASP A 347 -0.59 -30.25 -6.18
C ASP A 347 0.17 -28.91 -6.09
N ALA A 348 0.58 -28.37 -7.24
CA ALA A 348 1.22 -27.04 -7.29
C ALA A 348 0.29 -25.92 -6.82
N SER A 349 -1.02 -26.03 -7.13
CA SER A 349 -2.02 -25.06 -6.68
C SER A 349 -2.20 -25.06 -5.16
N ASP A 350 -2.28 -26.26 -4.58
CA ASP A 350 -2.42 -26.43 -3.12
C ASP A 350 -1.14 -25.98 -2.40
N HIS A 351 0.03 -26.34 -2.94
CA HIS A 351 1.32 -25.93 -2.41
C HIS A 351 1.50 -24.41 -2.45
N ALA A 352 1.23 -23.77 -3.58
CA ALA A 352 1.35 -22.32 -3.71
C ALA A 352 0.45 -21.56 -2.71
N MET A 353 -0.78 -22.04 -2.50
CA MET A 353 -1.68 -21.44 -1.52
C MET A 353 -1.17 -21.65 -0.09
N ALA A 354 -0.66 -22.82 0.24
CA ALA A 354 -0.08 -23.10 1.55
C ALA A 354 1.14 -22.21 1.84
N VAL A 355 2.07 -22.10 0.89
CA VAL A 355 3.25 -21.22 1.01
C VAL A 355 2.84 -19.75 1.12
N PHE A 356 1.81 -19.34 0.38
CA PHE A 356 1.27 -17.99 0.47
C PHE A 356 0.71 -17.67 1.87
N HIS A 357 -0.08 -18.60 2.43
CA HIS A 357 -0.60 -18.47 3.79
C HIS A 357 0.52 -18.45 4.82
N GLU A 358 1.45 -19.40 4.77
CA GLU A 358 2.60 -19.45 5.68
C GLU A 358 3.38 -18.13 5.68
N ALA A 359 3.61 -17.56 4.49
CA ALA A 359 4.31 -16.29 4.34
C ALA A 359 3.50 -15.11 4.94
N MET A 360 2.20 -15.05 4.68
CA MET A 360 1.36 -13.96 5.16
C MET A 360 1.03 -14.07 6.65
N ASP A 361 0.93 -15.29 7.19
CA ASP A 361 0.73 -15.53 8.63
C ASP A 361 1.99 -15.24 9.45
N ASP A 362 3.17 -15.24 8.81
CA ASP A 362 4.43 -14.88 9.44
C ASP A 362 4.80 -13.41 9.20
N ASP A 363 4.08 -12.51 9.87
CA ASP A 363 4.35 -11.08 9.88
C ASP A 363 4.15 -10.41 8.50
N PHE A 364 3.10 -10.85 7.78
CA PHE A 364 2.73 -10.32 6.46
C PHE A 364 3.91 -10.27 5.48
N ASN A 365 4.65 -11.36 5.37
CA ASN A 365 5.86 -11.45 4.56
C ASN A 365 5.57 -11.50 3.06
N THR A 366 5.28 -10.32 2.48
CA THR A 366 4.97 -10.18 1.05
C THR A 366 6.13 -10.60 0.15
N GLY A 367 7.38 -10.49 0.60
CA GLY A 367 8.54 -10.93 -0.17
C GLY A 367 8.49 -12.43 -0.46
N LEU A 368 8.12 -13.27 0.51
CA LEU A 368 7.90 -14.70 0.31
C LEU A 368 6.57 -14.97 -0.41
N ALA A 369 5.51 -14.25 -0.09
CA ALA A 369 4.19 -14.41 -0.70
C ALA A 369 4.22 -14.17 -2.23
N THR A 370 5.03 -13.23 -2.72
CA THR A 370 5.24 -13.02 -4.16
C THR A 370 5.93 -14.22 -4.83
N GLY A 371 6.73 -14.99 -4.10
CA GLY A 371 7.31 -16.25 -4.58
C GLY A 371 6.22 -17.26 -4.97
N ALA A 372 5.25 -17.49 -4.09
CA ALA A 372 4.11 -18.38 -4.34
C ALA A 372 3.31 -17.98 -5.59
N MET A 373 3.16 -16.66 -5.83
CA MET A 373 2.52 -16.15 -7.04
C MET A 373 3.24 -16.61 -8.32
N PHE A 374 4.57 -16.55 -8.35
CA PHE A 374 5.34 -16.98 -9.52
C PHE A 374 5.39 -18.50 -9.65
N GLU A 375 5.34 -19.25 -8.56
CA GLU A 375 5.29 -20.71 -8.59
C GLU A 375 4.01 -21.22 -9.27
N ILE A 376 2.85 -20.71 -8.87
CA ILE A 376 1.59 -21.09 -9.52
C ILE A 376 1.52 -20.59 -10.96
N ALA A 377 2.02 -19.40 -11.26
CA ALA A 377 2.11 -18.87 -12.62
C ALA A 377 2.96 -19.79 -13.53
N LYS A 378 4.10 -20.30 -13.02
CA LYS A 378 4.94 -21.27 -13.73
C LYS A 378 4.20 -22.58 -13.96
N ALA A 379 3.50 -23.13 -12.95
CA ALA A 379 2.76 -24.37 -13.07
C ALA A 379 1.64 -24.27 -14.13
N ILE A 380 0.91 -23.16 -14.15
CA ILE A 380 -0.10 -22.87 -15.19
C ILE A 380 0.54 -22.86 -16.58
N ASN A 381 1.69 -22.21 -16.75
CA ASN A 381 2.39 -22.14 -18.03
C ASN A 381 2.88 -23.51 -18.51
N VAL A 382 3.39 -24.35 -17.60
CA VAL A 382 3.82 -25.71 -17.93
C VAL A 382 2.63 -26.51 -18.44
N TYR A 383 1.55 -26.55 -17.68
CA TYR A 383 0.34 -27.29 -18.04
C TYR A 383 -0.29 -26.79 -19.35
N TYR A 384 -0.36 -25.46 -19.54
CA TYR A 384 -0.84 -24.85 -20.78
C TYR A 384 -0.07 -25.36 -22.00
N ASN A 385 1.26 -25.39 -21.91
CA ASN A 385 2.12 -25.88 -23.00
C ASN A 385 1.94 -27.39 -23.26
N GLU A 386 1.75 -28.19 -22.23
CA GLU A 386 1.51 -29.65 -22.36
C GLU A 386 0.17 -29.92 -23.03
N VAL A 387 -0.89 -29.19 -22.71
CA VAL A 387 -2.19 -29.29 -23.39
C VAL A 387 -2.04 -28.94 -24.88
N HIS A 388 -1.31 -27.89 -25.21
CA HIS A 388 -1.03 -27.52 -26.60
C HIS A 388 -0.07 -28.51 -27.30
N GLY A 389 0.70 -29.30 -26.53
CA GLY A 389 1.51 -30.41 -26.97
C GLY A 389 0.72 -31.71 -27.22
N GLY A 390 -0.59 -31.75 -26.94
CA GLY A 390 -1.50 -32.85 -27.21
C GLY A 390 -1.91 -33.68 -25.99
N ILE A 391 -1.59 -33.24 -24.77
CA ILE A 391 -2.11 -33.86 -23.55
C ILE A 391 -3.59 -33.49 -23.41
N ALA A 392 -4.39 -34.47 -22.96
CA ALA A 392 -5.81 -34.28 -22.73
C ALA A 392 -6.08 -33.23 -21.61
N PHE A 393 -7.00 -32.32 -21.85
CA PHE A 393 -7.31 -31.23 -20.97
C PHE A 393 -8.18 -31.66 -19.78
N ASP A 394 -7.79 -31.21 -18.59
CA ASP A 394 -8.55 -31.32 -17.34
C ASP A 394 -9.00 -29.91 -16.91
N LYS A 395 -10.24 -29.58 -17.19
CA LYS A 395 -10.85 -28.29 -16.88
C LYS A 395 -10.84 -28.00 -15.38
N ALA A 396 -11.18 -28.99 -14.56
CA ALA A 396 -11.28 -28.79 -13.11
C ALA A 396 -9.92 -28.45 -12.48
N ALA A 397 -8.86 -29.13 -12.90
CA ALA A 397 -7.49 -28.85 -12.45
C ALA A 397 -7.04 -27.45 -12.89
N PHE A 398 -7.35 -27.06 -14.12
CA PHE A 398 -6.95 -25.75 -14.65
C PHE A 398 -7.73 -24.59 -14.02
N GLU A 399 -9.03 -24.74 -13.81
CA GLU A 399 -9.86 -23.76 -13.08
C GLU A 399 -9.39 -23.59 -11.64
N LYS A 400 -9.00 -24.68 -10.94
CA LYS A 400 -8.42 -24.61 -9.60
C LYS A 400 -7.14 -23.77 -9.61
N ALA A 401 -6.23 -24.02 -10.53
CA ALA A 401 -4.97 -23.29 -10.65
C ALA A 401 -5.21 -21.79 -10.98
N GLY A 402 -6.09 -21.51 -11.92
CA GLY A 402 -6.49 -20.15 -12.27
C GLY A 402 -7.12 -19.40 -11.09
N LYS A 403 -7.97 -20.08 -10.29
CA LYS A 403 -8.57 -19.51 -9.08
C LYS A 403 -7.52 -19.23 -8.00
N THR A 404 -6.58 -20.17 -7.76
CA THR A 404 -5.47 -19.97 -6.81
C THR A 404 -4.63 -18.77 -7.21
N PHE A 405 -4.21 -18.70 -8.48
CA PHE A 405 -3.44 -17.57 -9.01
C PHE A 405 -4.18 -16.24 -8.86
N LYS A 406 -5.45 -16.20 -9.27
CA LYS A 406 -6.28 -15.00 -9.12
C LYS A 406 -6.42 -14.58 -7.66
N THR A 407 -6.65 -15.51 -6.73
CA THR A 407 -6.79 -15.21 -5.30
C THR A 407 -5.53 -14.53 -4.75
N ILE A 408 -4.35 -15.07 -5.06
CA ILE A 408 -3.07 -14.49 -4.65
C ILE A 408 -2.90 -13.08 -5.23
N LEU A 409 -3.18 -12.89 -6.52
CA LEU A 409 -3.12 -11.57 -7.16
C LEU A 409 -4.09 -10.56 -6.54
N ASP A 410 -5.33 -10.97 -6.24
CA ASP A 410 -6.36 -10.11 -5.64
C ASP A 410 -5.93 -9.64 -4.22
N ILE A 411 -5.33 -10.54 -3.42
CA ILE A 411 -4.82 -10.18 -2.10
C ILE A 411 -3.63 -9.23 -2.23
N LEU A 412 -2.68 -9.53 -3.12
CA LEU A 412 -1.55 -8.65 -3.39
C LEU A 412 -1.95 -7.34 -4.09
N GLY A 413 -3.17 -7.25 -4.63
CA GLY A 413 -3.68 -6.09 -5.36
C GLY A 413 -2.94 -5.83 -6.67
N ILE A 414 -2.44 -6.88 -7.31
CA ILE A 414 -1.66 -6.84 -8.54
C ILE A 414 -2.52 -7.29 -9.71
N LEU A 415 -2.46 -6.56 -10.83
CA LEU A 415 -3.16 -6.87 -12.08
C LEU A 415 -4.68 -7.06 -11.97
N GLU A 416 -5.32 -6.43 -11.00
CA GLU A 416 -6.78 -6.54 -10.79
C GLU A 416 -7.60 -6.14 -12.02
N LYS A 417 -7.12 -5.14 -12.77
CA LYS A 417 -7.81 -4.65 -13.96
C LYS A 417 -7.71 -5.63 -15.13
N GLU A 418 -6.62 -6.41 -15.20
CA GLU A 418 -6.43 -7.37 -16.27
C GLU A 418 -7.47 -8.51 -16.21
N TRP A 419 -7.85 -8.94 -15.01
CA TRP A 419 -8.95 -9.91 -14.84
C TRP A 419 -10.32 -9.35 -15.24
N LYS A 420 -10.52 -8.03 -15.03
CA LYS A 420 -11.79 -7.36 -15.33
C LYS A 420 -11.90 -6.89 -16.78
N LYS A 421 -10.78 -6.80 -17.51
CA LYS A 421 -10.83 -6.56 -18.93
C LYS A 421 -11.57 -7.75 -19.55
N GLN A 422 -12.86 -7.59 -19.87
CA GLN A 422 -13.46 -8.40 -20.92
C GLN A 422 -12.53 -8.28 -22.12
N GLU A 423 -12.23 -9.41 -22.77
CA GLU A 423 -11.54 -9.31 -24.04
C GLU A 423 -12.34 -8.31 -24.88
N ALA A 424 -11.71 -7.19 -25.23
CA ALA A 424 -12.33 -6.16 -26.08
C ALA A 424 -12.61 -6.70 -27.49
N TYR A 425 -12.63 -8.00 -27.65
CA TYR A 425 -12.66 -8.82 -28.82
C TYR A 425 -13.74 -9.90 -28.79
N ASP A 426 -14.68 -9.86 -27.85
CA ASP A 426 -15.89 -10.67 -27.89
C ASP A 426 -16.96 -10.04 -28.84
N ASP A 427 -16.47 -9.24 -29.78
CA ASP A 427 -17.26 -8.89 -30.95
C ASP A 427 -17.05 -10.04 -31.96
N LYS A 428 -18.02 -10.95 -31.98
CA LYS A 428 -18.04 -12.08 -32.89
C LYS A 428 -17.72 -11.63 -34.34
N ASP A 429 -18.25 -10.49 -34.74
CA ASP A 429 -18.07 -9.91 -36.06
C ASP A 429 -16.61 -9.53 -36.31
N TYR A 430 -15.88 -9.06 -35.29
CA TYR A 430 -14.46 -8.73 -35.41
C TYR A 430 -13.58 -9.97 -35.52
N ASN A 431 -13.86 -10.99 -34.73
CA ASN A 431 -13.14 -12.29 -34.80
C ASN A 431 -13.40 -12.96 -36.15
N ASP A 432 -14.67 -12.99 -36.60
CA ASP A 432 -15.04 -13.54 -37.92
C ASP A 432 -14.33 -12.77 -39.06
N LEU A 433 -14.20 -11.45 -38.94
CA LEU A 433 -13.44 -10.63 -39.91
C LEU A 433 -11.95 -10.97 -39.93
N MET A 434 -11.34 -11.10 -38.74
CA MET A 434 -9.93 -11.49 -38.64
C MET A 434 -9.67 -12.87 -39.18
N ASP A 435 -10.57 -13.83 -38.96
CA ASP A 435 -10.47 -15.19 -39.51
C ASP A 435 -10.51 -15.16 -41.05
N VAL A 436 -11.35 -14.32 -41.64
CA VAL A 436 -11.37 -14.09 -43.11
C VAL A 436 -10.03 -13.51 -43.59
N ILE A 437 -9.49 -12.50 -42.87
CA ILE A 437 -8.20 -11.86 -43.27
C ILE A 437 -7.06 -12.87 -43.15
N LEU A 438 -7.00 -13.68 -42.10
CA LEU A 438 -6.00 -14.75 -41.92
C LEU A 438 -6.11 -15.81 -43.00
N ALA A 439 -7.34 -16.22 -43.36
CA ALA A 439 -7.58 -17.17 -44.44
C ALA A 439 -7.13 -16.64 -45.80
N VAL A 440 -7.39 -15.34 -46.10
CA VAL A 440 -6.92 -14.67 -47.32
C VAL A 440 -5.38 -14.63 -47.38
N ARG A 441 -4.72 -14.25 -46.24
CA ARG A 441 -3.26 -14.25 -46.15
C ARG A 441 -2.68 -15.64 -46.38
N GLN A 442 -3.29 -16.68 -45.78
CA GLN A 442 -2.85 -18.04 -45.93
C GLN A 442 -3.01 -18.53 -47.39
N SER A 443 -4.09 -18.16 -48.04
CA SER A 443 -4.33 -18.46 -49.47
C SER A 443 -3.29 -17.79 -50.34
N ALA A 444 -2.93 -16.53 -50.08
CA ALA A 444 -1.86 -15.81 -50.78
C ALA A 444 -0.50 -16.54 -50.63
N ARG A 445 -0.16 -17.02 -49.44
CA ARG A 445 1.06 -17.81 -49.18
C ARG A 445 1.06 -19.13 -49.95
N LYS A 446 -0.08 -19.84 -49.99
CA LYS A 446 -0.24 -21.09 -50.74
C LYS A 446 -0.07 -20.86 -52.25
N ALA A 447 -0.55 -19.71 -52.75
CA ALA A 447 -0.39 -19.27 -54.12
C ALA A 447 1.01 -18.69 -54.43
N LYS A 448 1.96 -18.70 -53.49
CA LYS A 448 3.31 -18.13 -53.58
C LYS A 448 3.34 -16.61 -53.78
N GLN A 449 2.26 -15.92 -53.44
CA GLN A 449 2.14 -14.45 -53.44
C GLN A 449 2.65 -13.87 -52.11
N TYR A 450 3.93 -14.09 -51.83
CA TYR A 450 4.53 -13.74 -50.52
C TYR A 450 4.47 -12.24 -50.24
N GLN A 451 4.64 -11.40 -51.28
CA GLN A 451 4.59 -9.95 -51.15
C GLN A 451 3.21 -9.49 -50.62
N LEU A 452 2.12 -10.06 -51.13
CA LEU A 452 0.76 -9.75 -50.63
C LEU A 452 0.55 -10.21 -49.21
N ALA A 453 1.06 -11.41 -48.84
CA ALA A 453 0.95 -11.93 -47.50
C ALA A 453 1.73 -11.07 -46.47
N ASP A 454 2.88 -10.52 -46.86
CA ASP A 454 3.67 -9.62 -46.05
C ASP A 454 3.01 -8.24 -45.95
N GLU A 455 2.45 -7.72 -47.04
CA GLU A 455 1.70 -6.44 -47.03
C GLU A 455 0.49 -6.51 -46.08
N ILE A 456 -0.25 -7.63 -46.04
CA ILE A 456 -1.36 -7.83 -45.10
C ILE A 456 -0.84 -7.80 -43.67
N ARG A 457 0.28 -8.48 -43.38
CA ARG A 457 0.87 -8.50 -42.03
C ARG A 457 1.31 -7.10 -41.58
N ASP A 458 1.98 -6.38 -42.47
CA ASP A 458 2.56 -5.07 -42.16
C ASP A 458 1.45 -4.04 -41.96
N LYS A 459 0.41 -4.00 -42.79
CA LYS A 459 -0.77 -3.12 -42.62
C LYS A 459 -1.54 -3.43 -41.32
N LEU A 460 -1.66 -4.70 -40.92
CA LEU A 460 -2.24 -5.05 -39.63
C LEU A 460 -1.33 -4.62 -38.48
N GLY A 461 0.00 -4.73 -38.66
CA GLY A 461 0.99 -4.22 -37.71
C GLY A 461 0.90 -2.70 -37.50
N ASP A 462 0.63 -1.93 -38.53
CA ASP A 462 0.48 -0.47 -38.47
C ASP A 462 -0.72 -0.03 -37.62
N ILE A 463 -1.77 -0.84 -37.58
CA ILE A 463 -2.95 -0.62 -36.71
C ILE A 463 -2.89 -1.37 -35.38
N GLY A 464 -1.70 -1.90 -35.04
CA GLY A 464 -1.45 -2.55 -33.74
C GLY A 464 -1.89 -4.01 -33.65
N ILE A 465 -2.14 -4.70 -34.80
CA ILE A 465 -2.47 -6.14 -34.82
C ILE A 465 -1.23 -6.92 -35.25
N VAL A 466 -0.78 -7.84 -34.43
CA VAL A 466 0.37 -8.70 -34.71
C VAL A 466 -0.12 -10.08 -35.13
N ILE A 467 0.39 -10.61 -36.23
CA ILE A 467 0.12 -11.98 -36.68
C ILE A 467 1.30 -12.87 -36.26
N GLU A 468 1.00 -13.98 -35.61
CA GLU A 468 1.95 -15.04 -35.25
C GLU A 468 1.65 -16.30 -36.06
N ASP A 469 2.62 -16.76 -36.86
CA ASP A 469 2.52 -18.04 -37.57
C ASP A 469 2.86 -19.19 -36.62
N THR A 470 1.93 -20.13 -36.44
CA THR A 470 2.12 -21.32 -35.60
C THR A 470 2.06 -22.60 -36.44
N PRO A 471 2.54 -23.75 -35.97
CA PRO A 471 2.45 -25.02 -36.69
C PRO A 471 1.01 -25.41 -37.05
N THR A 472 0.02 -24.92 -36.29
CA THR A 472 -1.41 -25.23 -36.49
C THR A 472 -2.17 -24.17 -37.28
N GLY A 473 -1.51 -23.04 -37.63
CA GLY A 473 -2.14 -21.92 -38.37
C GLY A 473 -1.63 -20.57 -37.91
N ALA A 474 -2.10 -19.49 -38.54
CA ALA A 474 -1.77 -18.12 -38.11
C ALA A 474 -2.72 -17.70 -36.99
N ARG A 475 -2.18 -17.04 -35.96
CA ARG A 475 -2.94 -16.37 -34.88
C ARG A 475 -2.69 -14.88 -34.92
N TRP A 476 -3.56 -14.12 -34.33
CA TRP A 476 -3.41 -12.68 -34.21
C TRP A 476 -3.57 -12.22 -32.78
N LYS A 477 -2.90 -11.12 -32.43
CA LYS A 477 -3.07 -10.40 -31.18
C LYS A 477 -2.92 -8.90 -31.41
N LYS A 478 -3.55 -8.08 -30.62
CA LYS A 478 -3.34 -6.64 -30.64
C LYS A 478 -2.09 -6.30 -29.83
N ARG A 479 -1.23 -5.43 -30.34
CA ARG A 479 -0.18 -4.82 -29.52
C ARG A 479 -0.86 -4.09 -28.37
N GLY A 480 -0.44 -4.36 -27.14
CA GLY A 480 -1.00 -3.72 -25.95
C GLY A 480 -1.00 -2.19 -26.08
N VAL A 481 -2.15 -1.58 -25.80
CA VAL A 481 -2.27 -0.18 -25.46
C VAL A 481 -1.87 0.01 -24.02
#